data_ad6d759668b54f780d7a30f9ef0323ee
#
_entry.id   ad6d759668b54f780d7a30f9ef0323ee
#
_cell.length_a   1.000
_cell.length_b   1.000
_cell.length_c   1.000
_cell.angle_alpha   90.00
_cell.angle_beta   90.00
_cell.angle_gamma   90.00
#
_symmetry.space_group_name_H-M   'P 1'
#
loop_
_entity.id
_entity.type
_entity.pdbx_description
1 polymer ?
#
loop_
_entity_poly.entity_id
_entity_poly.type
_entity_poly.pdbx_seq_one_letter_code
_entity_poly.pdbx_strand_id
1 'polypeptide(L)'
;ISFLSSKGVMLKFDQKFILRYRFVCLLLSIGYFLYQFAEADYENFGVQFRYLTIWGLTGAMIATWLLYRTKRNGLPEMHLAFVSAISVLNAMVVFLYWKLYFIDPSLVNYSGSIVWFQEYYLHVLGPLLIILDALFFNNSFTQIKNGLLTILGICLLYIFWTESLTGPLNNTPEGSVTNGLPYPFLNDMVFIERVGFYATTILTGLGFYF
;
A
#
# COMPACT_ATOMS: atom_id res chain seq x y z
N ILE A 1 16.27 -25.47 -11.30
CA ILE A 1 17.46 -24.67 -10.86
C ILE A 1 17.27 -24.47 -9.36
N SER A 2 17.99 -25.32 -8.57
CA SER A 2 18.05 -25.23 -7.12
C SER A 2 19.01 -24.09 -6.75
N PHE A 3 18.49 -22.94 -6.43
CA PHE A 3 19.28 -21.91 -5.77
C PHE A 3 18.72 -21.61 -4.39
N LEU A 4 19.63 -21.70 -3.39
CA LEU A 4 19.48 -21.31 -1.99
C LEU A 4 18.75 -22.30 -1.04
N SER A 5 19.30 -23.50 -0.90
CA SER A 5 19.44 -24.09 0.42
C SER A 5 20.75 -23.58 1.03
N SER A 6 20.85 -22.32 1.39
CA SER A 6 21.82 -21.86 2.36
C SER A 6 21.05 -21.61 3.65
N LYS A 7 21.50 -22.25 4.73
CA LYS A 7 21.10 -21.94 6.11
C LYS A 7 21.38 -20.45 6.34
N GLY A 8 20.43 -19.60 5.92
CA GLY A 8 20.48 -18.18 6.18
C GLY A 8 20.55 -18.02 7.68
N VAL A 9 21.52 -17.28 8.16
CA VAL A 9 21.62 -16.82 9.53
C VAL A 9 20.32 -16.05 9.81
N MET A 10 19.33 -16.75 10.39
CA MET A 10 18.14 -16.07 10.92
C MET A 10 18.62 -15.19 12.07
N LEU A 11 18.64 -13.89 11.83
CA LEU A 11 18.88 -12.91 12.88
C LEU A 11 17.81 -13.13 13.96
N LYS A 12 18.20 -13.72 15.08
CA LYS A 12 17.32 -13.92 16.24
C LYS A 12 17.17 -12.56 16.93
N PHE A 13 16.19 -11.81 16.50
CA PHE A 13 15.81 -10.60 17.21
C PHE A 13 15.12 -10.91 18.53
N ASP A 14 15.42 -10.14 19.57
CA ASP A 14 14.75 -10.26 20.86
C ASP A 14 13.22 -10.05 20.69
N GLN A 15 12.45 -10.90 21.34
CA GLN A 15 10.98 -10.84 21.29
C GLN A 15 10.44 -9.48 21.77
N LYS A 16 11.08 -8.88 22.79
CA LYS A 16 10.70 -7.56 23.31
C LYS A 16 10.95 -6.47 22.29
N PHE A 17 12.06 -6.59 21.52
CA PHE A 17 12.37 -5.67 20.44
C PHE A 17 11.29 -5.72 19.35
N ILE A 18 10.92 -6.91 18.86
CA ILE A 18 9.89 -7.07 17.82
C ILE A 18 8.54 -6.50 18.30
N LEU A 19 8.15 -6.76 19.55
CA LEU A 19 6.91 -6.22 20.11
C LEU A 19 6.92 -4.69 20.16
N ARG A 20 8.03 -4.08 20.60
CA ARG A 20 8.17 -2.61 20.64
C ARG A 20 8.13 -2.03 19.23
N TYR A 21 8.85 -2.65 18.30
CA TYR A 21 8.86 -2.24 16.90
C TYR A 21 7.44 -2.21 16.33
N ARG A 22 6.70 -3.34 16.42
CA ARG A 22 5.33 -3.45 15.92
C ARG A 22 4.37 -2.49 16.62
N PHE A 23 4.55 -2.25 17.91
CA PHE A 23 3.75 -1.27 18.65
C PHE A 23 3.96 0.15 18.12
N VAL A 24 5.21 0.57 17.91
CA VAL A 24 5.54 1.89 17.35
C VAL A 24 4.99 2.01 15.92
N CYS A 25 5.20 1.00 15.07
CA CYS A 25 4.66 0.98 13.70
C CYS A 25 3.13 1.11 13.69
N LEU A 26 2.44 0.44 14.60
CA LEU A 26 0.99 0.52 14.75
C LEU A 26 0.55 1.92 15.16
N LEU A 27 1.19 2.54 16.14
CA LEU A 27 0.87 3.91 16.56
C LEU A 27 1.09 4.93 15.44
N LEU A 28 2.19 4.80 14.69
CA LEU A 28 2.47 5.65 13.54
C LEU A 28 1.40 5.48 12.46
N SER A 29 1.06 4.24 12.09
CA SER A 29 0.05 3.99 11.05
C SER A 29 -1.34 4.49 11.45
N ILE A 30 -1.75 4.34 12.71
CA ILE A 30 -2.99 4.92 13.23
C ILE A 30 -2.94 6.45 13.19
N GLY A 31 -1.85 7.06 13.67
CA GLY A 31 -1.70 8.51 13.70
C GLY A 31 -1.79 9.13 12.31
N TYR A 32 -1.06 8.57 11.33
CA TYR A 32 -1.15 9.05 9.94
C TYR A 32 -2.48 8.74 9.27
N PHE A 33 -3.12 7.61 9.58
CA PHE A 33 -4.46 7.32 9.10
C PHE A 33 -5.46 8.38 9.59
N LEU A 34 -5.46 8.68 10.88
CA LEU A 34 -6.33 9.71 11.45
C LEU A 34 -6.02 11.10 10.87
N TYR A 35 -4.75 11.42 10.69
CA TYR A 35 -4.34 12.67 10.07
C TYR A 35 -4.88 12.81 8.63
N GLN A 36 -4.79 11.74 7.82
CA GLN A 36 -5.31 11.74 6.45
C GLN A 36 -6.82 12.04 6.41
N PHE A 37 -7.58 11.53 7.37
CA PHE A 37 -9.03 11.80 7.42
C PHE A 37 -9.36 13.14 8.08
N ALA A 38 -8.50 13.68 8.96
CA ALA A 38 -8.70 15.01 9.52
C ALA A 38 -8.52 16.14 8.48
N GLU A 39 -7.60 15.92 7.51
CA GLU A 39 -7.31 16.86 6.42
C GLU A 39 -8.05 16.51 5.12
N ALA A 40 -8.99 15.56 5.16
CA ALA A 40 -9.66 15.07 3.96
C ALA A 40 -10.70 16.04 3.43
N ASP A 41 -10.79 16.12 2.11
CA ASP A 41 -11.93 16.66 1.41
C ASP A 41 -13.08 15.62 1.36
N TYR A 42 -14.19 15.94 2.00
CA TYR A 42 -15.36 15.08 2.11
C TYR A 42 -16.40 15.30 0.98
N GLU A 43 -16.16 16.22 0.06
CA GLU A 43 -17.07 16.48 -1.06
C GLU A 43 -17.06 15.35 -2.08
N ASN A 44 -15.93 14.65 -2.19
CA ASN A 44 -15.75 13.58 -3.15
C ASN A 44 -16.15 12.21 -2.58
N PHE A 45 -16.92 11.42 -3.35
CA PHE A 45 -17.25 10.04 -2.99
C PHE A 45 -15.97 9.19 -2.78
N GLY A 46 -15.98 8.41 -1.72
CA GLY A 46 -14.82 7.56 -1.35
C GLY A 46 -13.76 8.29 -0.55
N VAL A 47 -13.87 9.63 -0.40
CA VAL A 47 -12.95 10.46 0.40
C VAL A 47 -11.49 10.06 0.14
N GLN A 48 -10.73 9.72 1.16
CA GLN A 48 -9.33 9.28 1.05
C GLN A 48 -9.18 7.86 0.47
N PHE A 49 -10.20 6.99 0.59
CA PHE A 49 -10.14 5.64 -0.01
C PHE A 49 -10.17 5.62 -1.55
N ARG A 50 -10.25 6.76 -2.19
CA ARG A 50 -10.01 6.88 -3.63
C ARG A 50 -8.56 6.55 -4.01
N TYR A 51 -7.61 6.78 -3.09
CA TYR A 51 -6.18 6.65 -3.34
C TYR A 51 -5.63 5.29 -2.90
N LEU A 52 -4.85 4.64 -3.77
CA LEU A 52 -4.19 3.35 -3.49
C LEU A 52 -3.28 3.44 -2.25
N THR A 53 -2.67 4.59 -2.00
CA THR A 53 -1.84 4.86 -0.83
C THR A 53 -2.61 4.61 0.48
N ILE A 54 -3.89 5.01 0.55
CA ILE A 54 -4.73 4.80 1.74
C ILE A 54 -5.11 3.32 1.91
N TRP A 55 -5.27 2.58 0.83
CA TRP A 55 -5.42 1.11 0.88
C TRP A 55 -4.15 0.46 1.45
N GLY A 56 -2.97 0.92 0.98
CA GLY A 56 -1.67 0.48 1.50
C GLY A 56 -1.51 0.79 2.99
N LEU A 57 -1.81 2.03 3.41
CA LEU A 57 -1.74 2.46 4.80
C LEU A 57 -2.70 1.66 5.70
N THR A 58 -3.96 1.50 5.27
CA THR A 58 -4.97 0.72 6.00
C THR A 58 -4.56 -0.75 6.11
N GLY A 59 -4.10 -1.32 5.02
CA GLY A 59 -3.57 -2.69 5.00
C GLY A 59 -2.38 -2.87 5.94
N ALA A 60 -1.42 -1.93 5.93
CA ALA A 60 -0.26 -1.95 6.82
C ALA A 60 -0.66 -1.82 8.29
N MET A 61 -1.63 -0.96 8.61
CA MET A 61 -2.20 -0.81 9.96
C MET A 61 -2.81 -2.13 10.45
N ILE A 62 -3.66 -2.76 9.63
CA ILE A 62 -4.31 -4.04 9.96
C ILE A 62 -3.25 -5.15 10.09
N ALA A 63 -2.32 -5.26 9.15
CA ALA A 63 -1.26 -6.25 9.18
C ALA A 63 -0.39 -6.12 10.44
N THR A 64 0.05 -4.91 10.76
CA THR A 64 0.86 -4.63 11.95
C THR A 64 0.10 -4.94 13.24
N TRP A 65 -1.19 -4.61 13.31
CA TRP A 65 -2.04 -4.96 14.45
C TRP A 65 -2.16 -6.49 14.63
N LEU A 66 -2.41 -7.23 13.55
CA LEU A 66 -2.47 -8.70 13.56
C LEU A 66 -1.14 -9.30 14.02
N LEU A 67 -0.02 -8.83 13.49
CA LEU A 67 1.32 -9.27 13.84
C LEU A 67 1.66 -8.96 15.31
N TYR A 68 1.33 -7.76 15.78
CA TYR A 68 1.52 -7.37 17.17
C TYR A 68 0.70 -8.26 18.12
N ARG A 69 -0.59 -8.45 17.83
CA ARG A 69 -1.50 -9.28 18.64
C ARG A 69 -1.04 -10.74 18.68
N THR A 70 -0.66 -11.32 17.54
CA THR A 70 -0.15 -12.69 17.43
C THR A 70 1.09 -12.88 18.29
N LYS A 71 2.07 -11.96 18.16
CA LYS A 71 3.32 -12.03 18.92
C LYS A 71 3.12 -11.82 20.41
N ARG A 72 2.26 -10.87 20.80
CA ARG A 72 1.93 -10.60 22.21
C ARG A 72 1.30 -11.80 22.91
N ASN A 73 0.46 -12.54 22.20
CA ASN A 73 -0.24 -13.70 22.74
C ASN A 73 0.57 -15.00 22.64
N GLY A 74 1.82 -14.96 22.18
CA GLY A 74 2.68 -16.13 22.01
C GLY A 74 2.17 -17.13 20.97
N LEU A 75 1.31 -16.70 20.06
CA LEU A 75 0.79 -17.53 18.96
C LEU A 75 1.84 -17.72 17.86
N PRO A 76 1.76 -18.82 17.09
CA PRO A 76 2.63 -19.02 15.94
C PRO A 76 2.41 -17.93 14.88
N GLU A 77 3.38 -17.76 14.01
CA GLU A 77 3.29 -16.81 12.89
C GLU A 77 2.08 -17.13 12.00
N MET A 78 1.24 -16.15 11.82
CA MET A 78 -0.02 -16.25 11.09
C MET A 78 -0.12 -15.11 10.07
N HIS A 79 -1.11 -15.19 9.19
CA HIS A 79 -1.42 -14.13 8.22
C HIS A 79 -0.32 -13.87 7.18
N LEU A 80 0.57 -14.84 6.92
CA LEU A 80 1.75 -14.67 6.06
C LEU A 80 1.39 -14.17 4.67
N ALA A 81 0.37 -14.77 4.03
CA ALA A 81 -0.09 -14.36 2.71
C ALA A 81 -0.63 -12.93 2.67
N PHE A 82 -1.38 -12.52 3.70
CA PHE A 82 -1.89 -11.15 3.80
C PHE A 82 -0.77 -10.15 4.04
N VAL A 83 0.14 -10.43 4.97
CA VAL A 83 1.27 -9.53 5.28
C VAL A 83 2.19 -9.36 4.08
N SER A 84 2.52 -10.44 3.35
CA SER A 84 3.33 -10.35 2.14
C SER A 84 2.61 -9.56 1.04
N ALA A 85 1.31 -9.78 0.83
CA ALA A 85 0.52 -9.03 -0.14
C ALA A 85 0.47 -7.52 0.18
N ILE A 86 0.25 -7.15 1.45
CA ILE A 86 0.27 -5.75 1.88
C ILE A 86 1.67 -5.13 1.75
N SER A 87 2.73 -5.88 2.02
CA SER A 87 4.10 -5.41 1.82
C SER A 87 4.38 -5.11 0.34
N VAL A 88 3.93 -5.99 -0.56
CA VAL A 88 4.03 -5.77 -2.01
C VAL A 88 3.16 -4.59 -2.45
N LEU A 89 1.93 -4.46 -1.95
CA LEU A 89 1.09 -3.29 -2.23
C LEU A 89 1.79 -1.98 -1.84
N ASN A 90 2.41 -1.94 -0.66
CA ASN A 90 3.16 -0.77 -0.21
C ASN A 90 4.41 -0.52 -1.06
N ALA A 91 5.12 -1.56 -1.51
CA ALA A 91 6.23 -1.41 -2.47
C ALA A 91 5.74 -0.85 -3.82
N MET A 92 4.57 -1.29 -4.31
CA MET A 92 3.94 -0.73 -5.51
C MET A 92 3.60 0.75 -5.32
N VAL A 93 3.03 1.14 -4.18
CA VAL A 93 2.72 2.54 -3.86
C VAL A 93 3.99 3.41 -3.92
N VAL A 94 5.08 2.96 -3.28
CA VAL A 94 6.38 3.66 -3.34
C VAL A 94 6.86 3.80 -4.78
N PHE A 95 6.88 2.68 -5.51
CA PHE A 95 7.38 2.66 -6.89
C PHE A 95 6.57 3.58 -7.80
N LEU A 96 5.23 3.49 -7.75
CA LEU A 96 4.35 4.29 -8.60
C LEU A 96 4.43 5.77 -8.25
N TYR A 97 4.41 6.11 -6.95
CA TYR A 97 4.49 7.49 -6.51
C TYR A 97 5.78 8.16 -6.99
N TRP A 98 6.95 7.58 -6.71
CA TRP A 98 8.21 8.18 -7.08
C TRP A 98 8.45 8.16 -8.59
N LYS A 99 8.02 7.11 -9.29
CA LYS A 99 8.06 7.08 -10.76
C LYS A 99 7.28 8.25 -11.36
N LEU A 100 6.05 8.48 -10.92
CA LEU A 100 5.22 9.58 -11.43
C LEU A 100 5.77 10.93 -11.00
N TYR A 101 6.19 11.06 -9.74
CA TYR A 101 6.78 12.29 -9.20
C TYR A 101 8.02 12.77 -9.98
N PHE A 102 8.88 11.84 -10.40
CA PHE A 102 10.08 12.18 -11.20
C PHE A 102 9.77 12.45 -12.68
N ILE A 103 8.62 12.02 -13.16
CA ILE A 103 8.15 12.40 -14.50
C ILE A 103 7.57 13.81 -14.46
N ASP A 104 6.60 14.04 -13.57
CA ASP A 104 5.98 15.33 -13.32
C ASP A 104 5.34 15.30 -11.91
N PRO A 105 5.79 16.14 -10.96
CA PRO A 105 5.22 16.21 -9.62
C PRO A 105 3.70 16.46 -9.59
N SER A 106 3.14 17.15 -10.58
CA SER A 106 1.70 17.43 -10.68
C SER A 106 0.84 16.17 -10.86
N LEU A 107 1.42 15.07 -11.37
CA LEU A 107 0.72 13.79 -11.54
C LEU A 107 0.32 13.13 -10.20
N VAL A 108 1.01 13.47 -9.12
CA VAL A 108 0.80 12.89 -7.78
C VAL A 108 0.41 13.93 -6.73
N ASN A 109 0.70 15.20 -6.99
CA ASN A 109 0.36 16.31 -6.10
C ASN A 109 -0.11 17.53 -6.89
N TYR A 110 -1.40 17.61 -7.14
CA TYR A 110 -2.00 18.67 -7.92
C TYR A 110 -2.06 20.03 -7.20
N SER A 111 -2.24 20.02 -5.86
CA SER A 111 -2.39 21.26 -5.09
C SER A 111 -1.11 22.11 -5.02
N GLY A 112 0.02 21.54 -5.42
CA GLY A 112 1.33 22.19 -5.40
C GLY A 112 1.93 22.41 -4.01
N SER A 113 1.16 22.20 -2.94
CA SER A 113 1.67 22.27 -1.56
C SER A 113 2.08 20.89 -1.07
N ILE A 114 3.39 20.67 -0.94
CA ILE A 114 3.94 19.41 -0.46
C ILE A 114 4.11 19.49 1.06
N VAL A 115 3.40 18.61 1.78
CA VAL A 115 3.59 18.41 3.21
C VAL A 115 4.62 17.28 3.39
N TRP A 116 5.90 17.64 3.43
CA TRP A 116 7.02 16.70 3.36
C TRP A 116 6.97 15.55 4.37
N PHE A 117 6.60 15.79 5.62
CA PHE A 117 6.54 14.72 6.63
C PHE A 117 5.46 13.68 6.29
N GLN A 118 4.34 14.10 5.66
CA GLN A 118 3.27 13.24 5.21
C GLN A 118 3.73 12.40 4.02
N GLU A 119 4.30 13.05 3.00
CA GLU A 119 4.77 12.39 1.78
C GLU A 119 5.86 11.36 2.09
N TYR A 120 6.84 11.71 2.93
CA TYR A 120 7.88 10.78 3.34
C TYR A 120 7.35 9.62 4.16
N TYR A 121 6.34 9.84 5.01
CA TYR A 121 5.75 8.73 5.74
C TYR A 121 5.00 7.79 4.79
N LEU A 122 4.09 8.33 3.98
CA LEU A 122 3.20 7.53 3.13
C LEU A 122 3.95 6.80 2.00
N HIS A 123 5.00 7.41 1.46
CA HIS A 123 5.68 6.91 0.26
C HIS A 123 7.13 6.48 0.50
N VAL A 124 7.60 6.41 1.75
CA VAL A 124 8.92 5.88 2.13
C VAL A 124 8.84 5.12 3.44
N LEU A 125 8.66 5.82 4.59
CA LEU A 125 8.86 5.23 5.91
C LEU A 125 7.80 4.17 6.24
N GLY A 126 6.52 4.48 6.09
CA GLY A 126 5.43 3.54 6.39
C GLY A 126 5.53 2.23 5.59
N PRO A 127 5.65 2.30 4.25
CA PRO A 127 5.95 1.14 3.42
C PRO A 127 7.20 0.37 3.83
N LEU A 128 8.30 1.06 4.11
CA LEU A 128 9.56 0.41 4.53
C LEU A 128 9.38 -0.37 5.82
N LEU A 129 8.65 0.17 6.80
CA LEU A 129 8.43 -0.49 8.08
C LEU A 129 7.68 -1.83 7.91
N ILE A 130 6.60 -1.89 7.14
CA ILE A 130 5.87 -3.16 6.93
C ILE A 130 6.67 -4.16 6.10
N ILE A 131 7.46 -3.71 5.13
CA ILE A 131 8.34 -4.56 4.30
C ILE A 131 9.43 -5.18 5.18
N LEU A 132 10.07 -4.40 6.06
CA LEU A 132 11.08 -4.90 7.00
C LEU A 132 10.51 -5.97 7.95
N ASP A 133 9.30 -5.75 8.49
CA ASP A 133 8.62 -6.77 9.33
C ASP A 133 8.37 -8.06 8.53
N ALA A 134 7.83 -7.93 7.33
CA ALA A 134 7.52 -9.07 6.47
C ALA A 134 8.74 -9.91 6.07
N LEU A 135 9.88 -9.26 5.83
CA LEU A 135 11.12 -9.93 5.41
C LEU A 135 11.91 -10.51 6.58
N PHE A 136 12.10 -9.74 7.65
CA PHE A 136 13.08 -10.06 8.69
C PHE A 136 12.48 -10.61 9.99
N PHE A 137 11.23 -10.25 10.32
CA PHE A 137 10.62 -10.64 11.59
C PHE A 137 9.51 -11.67 11.45
N ASN A 138 8.76 -11.63 10.36
CA ASN A 138 7.61 -12.51 10.15
C ASN A 138 7.83 -13.56 9.05
N ASN A 139 8.87 -13.42 8.22
CA ASN A 139 9.17 -14.33 7.11
C ASN A 139 7.95 -14.59 6.20
N SER A 140 7.22 -13.52 5.85
CA SER A 140 5.89 -13.60 5.25
C SER A 140 5.87 -14.12 3.81
N PHE A 141 7.00 -14.11 3.12
CA PHE A 141 7.11 -14.52 1.70
C PHE A 141 7.21 -16.04 1.50
N THR A 142 6.95 -16.84 2.54
CA THR A 142 6.96 -18.31 2.44
C THR A 142 5.72 -18.89 1.76
N GLN A 143 4.60 -18.16 1.76
CA GLN A 143 3.34 -18.57 1.12
C GLN A 143 3.10 -17.83 -0.19
N ILE A 144 4.05 -17.91 -1.13
CA ILE A 144 4.06 -17.12 -2.38
C ILE A 144 2.74 -17.22 -3.13
N LYS A 145 2.22 -18.44 -3.39
CA LYS A 145 0.97 -18.63 -4.14
C LYS A 145 -0.21 -17.89 -3.51
N ASN A 146 -0.40 -18.04 -2.21
CA ASN A 146 -1.50 -17.39 -1.50
C ASN A 146 -1.30 -15.88 -1.44
N GLY A 147 -0.07 -15.42 -1.27
CA GLY A 147 0.29 -14.01 -1.32
C GLY A 147 0.00 -13.38 -2.69
N LEU A 148 0.40 -14.05 -3.79
CA LEU A 148 0.10 -13.61 -5.16
C LEU A 148 -1.41 -13.52 -5.42
N LEU A 149 -2.19 -14.50 -4.98
CA LEU A 149 -3.65 -14.47 -5.12
C LEU A 149 -4.26 -13.34 -4.30
N THR A 150 -3.73 -13.09 -3.09
CA THR A 150 -4.23 -12.02 -2.21
C THR A 150 -3.95 -10.64 -2.81
N ILE A 151 -2.73 -10.36 -3.29
CA ILE A 151 -2.43 -9.07 -3.92
C ILE A 151 -3.22 -8.86 -5.20
N LEU A 152 -3.37 -9.90 -6.03
CA LEU A 152 -4.19 -9.83 -7.22
C LEU A 152 -5.65 -9.48 -6.87
N GLY A 153 -6.22 -10.12 -5.85
CA GLY A 153 -7.57 -9.82 -5.37
C GLY A 153 -7.69 -8.37 -4.88
N ILE A 154 -6.72 -7.86 -4.13
CA ILE A 154 -6.69 -6.46 -3.67
C ILE A 154 -6.62 -5.50 -4.86
N CYS A 155 -5.76 -5.75 -5.84
CA CYS A 155 -5.64 -4.92 -7.04
C CYS A 155 -6.94 -4.89 -7.86
N LEU A 156 -7.55 -6.05 -8.10
CA LEU A 156 -8.82 -6.14 -8.83
C LEU A 156 -9.95 -5.43 -8.08
N LEU A 157 -10.00 -5.58 -6.75
CA LEU A 157 -10.98 -4.87 -5.92
C LEU A 157 -10.78 -3.35 -5.98
N TYR A 158 -9.53 -2.88 -5.95
CA TYR A 158 -9.21 -1.46 -6.08
C TYR A 158 -9.61 -0.91 -7.46
N ILE A 159 -9.31 -1.64 -8.54
CA ILE A 159 -9.70 -1.25 -9.90
C ILE A 159 -11.22 -1.18 -10.01
N PHE A 160 -11.93 -2.21 -9.52
CA PHE A 160 -13.40 -2.19 -9.49
C PHE A 160 -13.94 -0.99 -8.70
N TRP A 161 -13.39 -0.73 -7.50
CA TRP A 161 -13.73 0.43 -6.69
C TRP A 161 -13.54 1.74 -7.46
N THR A 162 -12.40 1.89 -8.14
CA THR A 162 -12.03 3.11 -8.85
C THR A 162 -12.86 3.32 -10.11
N GLU A 163 -13.00 2.31 -10.96
CA GLU A 163 -13.67 2.44 -12.25
C GLU A 163 -15.21 2.38 -12.15
N SER A 164 -15.75 1.59 -11.20
CA SER A 164 -17.20 1.35 -11.12
C SER A 164 -17.89 2.25 -10.09
N LEU A 165 -17.20 2.78 -9.11
CA LEU A 165 -17.78 3.58 -8.04
C LEU A 165 -17.18 4.99 -7.97
N THR A 166 -15.88 5.14 -7.68
CA THR A 166 -15.31 6.46 -7.45
C THR A 166 -15.30 7.32 -8.70
N GLY A 167 -14.94 6.76 -9.85
CA GLY A 167 -14.95 7.47 -11.13
C GLY A 167 -16.34 8.00 -11.49
N PRO A 168 -17.36 7.13 -11.66
CA PRO A 168 -18.70 7.56 -12.05
C PRO A 168 -19.37 8.49 -11.04
N LEU A 169 -19.20 8.26 -9.73
CA LEU A 169 -19.86 9.07 -8.69
C LEU A 169 -19.20 10.44 -8.46
N ASN A 170 -17.96 10.63 -8.94
CA ASN A 170 -17.26 11.92 -8.88
C ASN A 170 -17.17 12.62 -10.24
N ASN A 171 -17.88 12.15 -11.26
CA ASN A 171 -17.69 12.59 -12.65
C ASN A 171 -18.04 14.07 -12.91
N THR A 172 -18.69 14.78 -11.95
CA THR A 172 -19.15 16.16 -12.15
C THR A 172 -18.99 17.09 -10.94
N PRO A 173 -18.02 16.96 -10.03
CA PRO A 173 -17.91 18.01 -9.01
C PRO A 173 -17.24 19.24 -9.63
N GLU A 174 -17.91 20.40 -9.56
CA GLU A 174 -17.29 21.69 -9.87
C GLU A 174 -16.04 21.88 -8.99
N GLY A 175 -14.93 22.25 -9.60
CA GLY A 175 -13.66 22.47 -8.90
C GLY A 175 -12.86 21.19 -8.58
N SER A 176 -13.35 20.00 -8.93
CA SER A 176 -12.54 18.81 -8.85
C SER A 176 -11.49 18.80 -9.96
N VAL A 177 -10.27 18.54 -9.56
CA VAL A 177 -9.11 18.43 -10.44
C VAL A 177 -9.19 17.22 -11.35
N THR A 178 -10.05 16.30 -11.03
CA THR A 178 -10.16 15.02 -11.69
C THR A 178 -11.59 14.82 -12.17
N ASN A 179 -11.77 14.44 -13.42
CA ASN A 179 -13.06 14.05 -13.98
C ASN A 179 -13.57 12.71 -13.38
N GLY A 180 -13.48 12.59 -12.04
CA GLY A 180 -13.96 11.49 -11.23
C GLY A 180 -12.90 10.49 -10.77
N LEU A 181 -11.91 10.16 -11.56
CA LEU A 181 -10.83 9.24 -11.16
C LEU A 181 -9.82 9.95 -10.21
N PRO A 182 -9.22 9.21 -9.26
CA PRO A 182 -8.42 9.81 -8.20
C PRO A 182 -7.10 10.43 -8.65
N TYR A 183 -6.60 10.03 -9.82
CA TYR A 183 -5.35 10.53 -10.37
C TYR A 183 -5.60 11.24 -11.70
N PRO A 184 -5.11 12.50 -11.88
CA PRO A 184 -5.35 13.30 -13.08
C PRO A 184 -5.03 12.55 -14.38
N PHE A 185 -3.88 11.90 -14.45
CA PHE A 185 -3.43 11.19 -15.64
C PHE A 185 -4.35 10.03 -16.06
N LEU A 186 -5.11 9.43 -15.12
CA LEU A 186 -6.10 8.40 -15.48
C LEU A 186 -7.31 8.98 -16.22
N ASN A 187 -7.64 10.24 -15.95
CA ASN A 187 -8.76 10.92 -16.59
C ASN A 187 -8.42 11.31 -18.04
N ASP A 188 -7.12 11.52 -18.34
CA ASP A 188 -6.63 11.81 -19.69
C ASP A 188 -6.54 10.55 -20.58
N MET A 189 -6.59 9.36 -19.97
CA MET A 189 -6.52 8.09 -20.68
C MET A 189 -7.90 7.60 -21.12
N VAL A 190 -8.00 7.08 -22.35
CA VAL A 190 -9.18 6.30 -22.76
C VAL A 190 -9.19 4.96 -22.03
N PHE A 191 -10.36 4.32 -21.91
CA PHE A 191 -10.54 3.11 -21.10
C PHE A 191 -9.52 2.00 -21.40
N ILE A 192 -9.21 1.77 -22.68
CA ILE A 192 -8.26 0.71 -23.09
C ILE A 192 -6.81 1.02 -22.62
N GLU A 193 -6.44 2.29 -22.58
CA GLU A 193 -5.13 2.73 -22.07
C GLU A 193 -5.05 2.53 -20.56
N ARG A 194 -6.14 2.82 -19.82
CA ARG A 194 -6.24 2.52 -18.38
C ARG A 194 -6.12 1.03 -18.10
N VAL A 195 -6.78 0.18 -18.90
CA VAL A 195 -6.63 -1.29 -18.79
C VAL A 195 -5.16 -1.70 -18.97
N GLY A 196 -4.46 -1.13 -19.95
CA GLY A 196 -3.03 -1.35 -20.15
C GLY A 196 -2.18 -0.90 -18.96
N PHE A 197 -2.48 0.28 -18.39
CA PHE A 197 -1.82 0.80 -17.21
C PHE A 197 -2.05 -0.10 -15.98
N TYR A 198 -3.29 -0.54 -15.72
CA TYR A 198 -3.59 -1.44 -14.61
C TYR A 198 -2.91 -2.80 -14.78
N ALA A 199 -2.94 -3.37 -15.98
CA ALA A 199 -2.29 -4.65 -16.27
C ALA A 199 -0.77 -4.58 -16.02
N THR A 200 -0.09 -3.55 -16.52
CA THR A 200 1.35 -3.35 -16.30
C THR A 200 1.67 -3.11 -14.83
N THR A 201 0.83 -2.37 -14.11
CA THR A 201 0.96 -2.13 -12.67
C THR A 201 0.83 -3.42 -11.87
N ILE A 202 -0.17 -4.25 -12.16
CA ILE A 202 -0.35 -5.56 -11.52
C ILE A 202 0.86 -6.46 -11.80
N LEU A 203 1.31 -6.55 -13.05
CA LEU A 203 2.48 -7.35 -13.42
C LEU A 203 3.74 -6.90 -12.68
N THR A 204 3.96 -5.59 -12.53
CA THR A 204 5.05 -5.04 -11.72
C THR A 204 4.94 -5.47 -10.26
N GLY A 205 3.75 -5.37 -9.68
CA GLY A 205 3.49 -5.82 -8.31
C GLY A 205 3.73 -7.33 -8.12
N LEU A 206 3.27 -8.15 -9.07
CA LEU A 206 3.55 -9.60 -9.04
C LEU A 206 5.06 -9.87 -9.14
N GLY A 207 5.80 -9.06 -9.91
CA GLY A 207 7.26 -9.13 -10.01
C GLY A 207 7.99 -8.88 -8.69
N PHE A 208 7.44 -8.06 -7.78
CA PHE A 208 8.04 -7.81 -6.45
C PHE A 208 8.03 -9.03 -5.51
N TYR A 209 7.37 -10.14 -5.88
CA TYR A 209 7.47 -11.40 -5.13
C TYR A 209 8.74 -12.21 -5.44
N PHE A 210 9.48 -11.85 -6.51
CA PHE A 210 10.64 -12.59 -7.02
C PHE A 210 11.91 -11.74 -7.02
#